data_7c6196b963cbac8c496518151af6c572
#
_entry.id   7c6196b963cbac8c496518151af6c572
#
_cell.length_a   1.000
_cell.length_b   1.000
_cell.length_c   1.000
_cell.angle_alpha   90.00
_cell.angle_beta   90.00
_cell.angle_gamma   90.00
#
_symmetry.space_group_name_H-M   'P 1'
#
loop_
_entity.id
_entity.type
_entity.pdbx_description
1 polymer ?
#
loop_
_entity_poly.entity_id
_entity_poly.type
_entity_poly.pdbx_seq_one_letter_code
_entity_poly.pdbx_strand_id
1 'polypeptide(L)'
;MNTPLAAIHLAAGAKMGVWFGCALPDYFSDPAAEYRSARETVALIDKNYRAYLSFTGPDRVRYLNAILTNNIKDLPADHGIISLLLNPQGHILAEIETYAFEDRLLCVSYATIRQRLIEWLEKYIIMDDVTLADETPRHGTLALEGPKAASIVKEVSGADLANFDELSSHGGAVGSIPCRITKRSPGGVSGAEFFTASERLAELWQVLLDAARWHGGGPIGYTALNGLRLAQGAPWFGYDFGEKQIPHEAGLQDSHISYTKGCYTGQEIVERVRSRGQVNRQRVRLAFSGDVVPEEGTLLTLDGKEGGVVTRAARTWDPTRILGMAYVRKEAMTPETVLQWINGTATITK
;
A
#
# COMPACT_ATOMS: atom_id res chain seq x y z
N MET A 1 -9.93 12.59 8.37
CA MET A 1 -8.67 12.87 9.08
C MET A 1 -7.82 13.79 8.22
N ASN A 2 -6.98 14.65 8.78
CA ASN A 2 -6.04 15.47 8.00
C ASN A 2 -4.63 14.92 8.21
N THR A 3 -3.79 14.99 7.16
CA THR A 3 -2.35 14.77 7.34
C THR A 3 -1.77 15.84 8.29
N PRO A 4 -0.79 15.48 9.14
CA PRO A 4 -0.07 16.46 9.97
C PRO A 4 0.61 17.57 9.15
N LEU A 5 0.87 17.31 7.86
CA LEU A 5 1.52 18.26 6.94
C LEU A 5 0.53 19.15 6.17
N ALA A 6 -0.78 19.09 6.46
CA ALA A 6 -1.80 19.82 5.68
C ALA A 6 -1.50 21.31 5.48
N ALA A 7 -1.07 22.02 6.53
CA ALA A 7 -0.72 23.43 6.44
C ALA A 7 0.49 23.70 5.54
N ILE A 8 1.49 22.81 5.57
CA ILE A 8 2.70 22.90 4.74
C ILE A 8 2.32 22.66 3.26
N HIS A 9 1.49 21.66 2.99
CA HIS A 9 1.04 21.36 1.64
C HIS A 9 0.21 22.50 1.04
N LEU A 10 -0.72 23.06 1.82
CA LEU A 10 -1.51 24.21 1.37
C LEU A 10 -0.62 25.44 1.10
N ALA A 11 0.36 25.72 1.97
CA ALA A 11 1.31 26.81 1.77
C ALA A 11 2.20 26.59 0.53
N ALA A 12 2.47 25.34 0.17
CA ALA A 12 3.18 24.96 -1.05
C ALA A 12 2.30 24.99 -2.30
N GLY A 13 1.03 25.37 -2.20
CA GLY A 13 0.09 25.44 -3.32
C GLY A 13 -0.59 24.14 -3.68
N ALA A 14 -0.49 23.12 -2.84
CA ALA A 14 -1.13 21.83 -3.10
C ALA A 14 -2.66 21.96 -3.12
N LYS A 15 -3.30 21.31 -4.10
CA LYS A 15 -4.71 21.02 -4.01
C LYS A 15 -4.90 19.75 -3.19
N MET A 16 -5.71 19.86 -2.14
CA MET A 16 -6.00 18.73 -1.26
C MET A 16 -7.21 17.94 -1.79
N GLY A 17 -7.13 16.63 -1.67
CA GLY A 17 -8.20 15.67 -1.98
C GLY A 17 -8.42 14.72 -0.82
N VAL A 18 -9.30 13.73 -1.01
CA VAL A 18 -9.56 12.67 -0.03
C VAL A 18 -9.01 11.35 -0.54
N TRP A 19 -7.95 10.87 0.11
CA TRP A 19 -7.31 9.59 -0.20
C TRP A 19 -7.19 8.75 1.07
N PHE A 20 -7.58 7.48 1.01
CA PHE A 20 -7.62 6.59 2.19
C PHE A 20 -8.38 7.24 3.38
N GLY A 21 -9.45 8.00 3.08
CA GLY A 21 -10.22 8.75 4.09
C GLY A 21 -9.49 9.90 4.76
N CYS A 22 -8.29 10.24 4.30
CA CYS A 22 -7.47 11.34 4.82
C CYS A 22 -7.41 12.47 3.79
N ALA A 23 -7.37 13.71 4.27
CA ALA A 23 -7.07 14.86 3.42
C ALA A 23 -5.56 14.83 3.11
N LEU A 24 -5.22 14.51 1.88
CA LEU A 24 -3.87 14.39 1.33
C LEU A 24 -3.76 15.21 0.04
N PRO A 25 -2.56 15.57 -0.42
CA PRO A 25 -2.40 16.29 -1.67
C PRO A 25 -2.93 15.50 -2.86
N ASP A 26 -3.87 16.08 -3.58
CA ASP A 26 -4.28 15.57 -4.90
C ASP A 26 -3.16 15.80 -5.92
N TYR A 27 -2.61 17.02 -5.92
CA TYR A 27 -1.45 17.42 -6.68
C TYR A 27 -0.85 18.73 -6.12
N PHE A 28 0.42 18.98 -6.39
CA PHE A 28 1.14 20.22 -6.08
C PHE A 28 1.28 21.12 -7.31
N SER A 29 1.27 20.51 -8.50
CA SER A 29 1.42 21.17 -9.76
C SER A 29 0.57 20.47 -10.84
N ASP A 30 1.02 20.43 -12.10
CA ASP A 30 0.40 19.59 -13.12
C ASP A 30 0.64 18.09 -12.82
N PRO A 31 -0.42 17.26 -12.63
CA PRO A 31 -0.27 15.84 -12.38
C PRO A 31 0.55 15.09 -13.44
N ALA A 32 0.53 15.54 -14.69
CA ALA A 32 1.34 14.93 -15.75
C ALA A 32 2.84 15.22 -15.55
N ALA A 33 3.18 16.41 -15.10
CA ALA A 33 4.56 16.77 -14.77
C ALA A 33 5.05 16.00 -13.53
N GLU A 34 4.23 15.89 -12.49
CA GLU A 34 4.53 15.09 -11.30
C GLU A 34 4.75 13.61 -11.65
N TYR A 35 3.89 13.03 -12.47
CA TYR A 35 4.01 11.65 -12.96
C TYR A 35 5.33 11.42 -13.70
N ARG A 36 5.68 12.28 -14.65
CA ARG A 36 6.95 12.18 -15.40
C ARG A 36 8.16 12.32 -14.49
N SER A 37 8.16 13.33 -13.62
CA SER A 37 9.23 13.57 -12.65
C SER A 37 9.48 12.35 -11.75
N ALA A 38 8.43 11.74 -11.23
CA ALA A 38 8.53 10.54 -10.41
C ALA A 38 9.14 9.35 -11.16
N ARG A 39 8.83 9.19 -12.44
CA ARG A 39 9.38 8.12 -13.29
C ARG A 39 10.83 8.34 -13.70
N GLU A 40 11.25 9.58 -13.88
CA GLU A 40 12.58 9.94 -14.40
C GLU A 40 13.58 10.20 -13.27
N THR A 41 13.09 10.64 -12.11
CA THR A 41 13.93 11.10 -11.00
C THR A 41 13.50 10.50 -9.67
N VAL A 42 12.75 11.25 -8.86
CA VAL A 42 12.27 10.84 -7.54
C VAL A 42 11.00 11.60 -7.18
N ALA A 43 10.09 10.93 -6.52
CA ALA A 43 8.90 11.47 -5.88
C ALA A 43 9.09 11.52 -4.37
N LEU A 44 8.75 12.65 -3.74
CA LEU A 44 8.51 12.74 -2.30
C LEU A 44 7.01 12.63 -2.04
N ILE A 45 6.62 11.70 -1.17
CA ILE A 45 5.23 11.31 -0.95
C ILE A 45 4.89 11.39 0.54
N ASP A 46 3.77 12.03 0.85
CA ASP A 46 3.15 12.00 2.19
C ASP A 46 2.34 10.71 2.36
N LYS A 47 2.77 9.82 3.27
CA LYS A 47 2.11 8.53 3.58
C LYS A 47 1.31 8.58 4.90
N ASN A 48 0.90 9.76 5.38
CA ASN A 48 0.24 9.93 6.68
C ASN A 48 -1.26 9.54 6.67
N TYR A 49 -1.62 8.55 5.90
CA TYR A 49 -2.89 7.81 5.98
C TYR A 49 -2.75 6.51 6.78
N ARG A 50 -1.59 6.27 7.39
CA ARG A 50 -1.26 5.03 8.10
C ARG A 50 -1.67 5.09 9.56
N ALA A 51 -1.97 3.90 10.12
CA ALA A 51 -2.14 3.65 11.54
C ALA A 51 -0.98 2.80 12.05
N TYR A 52 -0.52 3.07 13.27
CA TYR A 52 0.61 2.42 13.91
C TYR A 52 0.15 1.79 15.21
N LEU A 53 0.19 0.47 15.31
CA LEU A 53 -0.20 -0.29 16.47
C LEU A 53 0.99 -1.09 16.98
N SER A 54 1.45 -0.84 18.19
CA SER A 54 2.54 -1.60 18.81
C SER A 54 2.02 -2.72 19.68
N PHE A 55 2.73 -3.83 19.65
CA PHE A 55 2.48 -5.01 20.46
C PHE A 55 3.71 -5.32 21.31
N THR A 56 3.53 -5.30 22.64
CA THR A 56 4.54 -5.69 23.63
C THR A 56 4.07 -6.90 24.42
N GLY A 57 4.89 -7.40 25.33
CA GLY A 57 4.63 -8.62 26.09
C GLY A 57 5.24 -9.88 25.46
N PRO A 58 5.48 -10.92 26.26
CA PRO A 58 6.17 -12.14 25.83
C PRO A 58 5.41 -12.93 24.76
N ASP A 59 4.10 -12.85 24.76
CA ASP A 59 3.24 -13.61 23.84
C ASP A 59 3.00 -12.90 22.50
N ARG A 60 3.49 -11.68 22.28
CA ARG A 60 3.19 -10.86 21.09
C ARG A 60 3.43 -11.57 19.75
N VAL A 61 4.51 -12.34 19.67
CA VAL A 61 4.86 -13.09 18.45
C VAL A 61 3.89 -14.24 18.22
N ARG A 62 3.63 -15.04 19.27
CA ARG A 62 2.69 -16.16 19.21
C ARG A 62 1.30 -15.68 18.83
N TYR A 63 0.85 -14.61 19.49
CA TYR A 63 -0.47 -14.02 19.29
C TYR A 63 -0.65 -13.53 17.83
N LEU A 64 0.23 -12.64 17.33
CA LEU A 64 0.11 -12.12 15.95
C LEU A 64 0.28 -13.24 14.91
N ASN A 65 1.16 -14.21 15.18
CA ASN A 65 1.32 -15.36 14.29
C ASN A 65 0.06 -16.24 14.23
N ALA A 66 -0.79 -16.27 15.25
CA ALA A 66 -2.04 -17.05 15.26
C ALA A 66 -3.19 -16.36 14.51
N ILE A 67 -3.13 -15.06 14.28
CA ILE A 67 -4.25 -14.31 13.67
C ILE A 67 -3.93 -13.76 12.26
N LEU A 68 -2.66 -13.51 11.95
CA LEU A 68 -2.24 -12.98 10.65
C LEU A 68 -1.86 -14.11 9.68
N THR A 69 -2.04 -13.88 8.40
CA THR A 69 -1.86 -14.89 7.35
C THR A 69 -0.41 -15.25 7.05
N ASN A 70 0.55 -14.36 7.35
CA ASN A 70 1.96 -14.62 7.07
C ASN A 70 2.74 -15.04 8.33
N ASN A 71 3.98 -15.50 8.17
CA ASN A 71 4.79 -16.07 9.24
C ASN A 71 5.50 -14.95 10.04
N ILE A 72 4.95 -14.63 11.20
CA ILE A 72 5.52 -13.65 12.13
C ILE A 72 6.58 -14.30 13.05
N LYS A 73 6.45 -15.64 13.30
CA LYS A 73 7.30 -16.35 14.24
C LYS A 73 8.78 -16.29 13.89
N ASP A 74 9.08 -16.39 12.60
CA ASP A 74 10.45 -16.47 12.10
C ASP A 74 10.93 -15.13 11.53
N LEU A 75 10.21 -14.02 11.79
CA LEU A 75 10.56 -12.70 11.32
C LEU A 75 11.79 -12.17 12.08
N PRO A 76 12.93 -11.93 11.40
CA PRO A 76 14.12 -11.40 12.04
C PRO A 76 13.92 -9.99 12.60
N ALA A 77 14.73 -9.62 13.58
CA ALA A 77 14.76 -8.23 14.05
C ALA A 77 15.11 -7.27 12.91
N ASP A 78 14.53 -6.07 12.96
CA ASP A 78 14.64 -5.04 11.93
C ASP A 78 14.14 -5.44 10.53
N HIS A 79 13.31 -6.49 10.45
CA HIS A 79 12.62 -6.87 9.21
C HIS A 79 11.12 -6.72 9.36
N GLY A 80 10.47 -6.57 8.23
CA GLY A 80 9.02 -6.51 8.13
C GLY A 80 8.46 -7.59 7.21
N ILE A 81 7.18 -7.87 7.37
CA ILE A 81 6.43 -8.77 6.52
C ILE A 81 5.01 -8.24 6.32
N ILE A 82 4.48 -8.40 5.11
CA ILE A 82 3.11 -8.03 4.83
C ILE A 82 2.18 -9.23 5.05
N SER A 83 1.03 -8.98 5.65
CA SER A 83 0.06 -10.01 6.03
C SER A 83 -1.36 -9.49 5.82
N LEU A 84 -2.32 -10.40 5.89
CA LEU A 84 -3.74 -10.06 5.97
C LEU A 84 -4.30 -10.49 7.33
N LEU A 85 -5.22 -9.69 7.85
CA LEU A 85 -6.18 -10.13 8.86
C LEU A 85 -7.44 -10.57 8.12
N LEU A 86 -7.89 -11.80 8.35
CA LEU A 86 -9.08 -12.36 7.72
C LEU A 86 -10.20 -12.56 8.75
N ASN A 87 -11.45 -12.55 8.27
CA ASN A 87 -12.56 -13.08 9.05
C ASN A 87 -12.65 -14.62 8.90
N PRO A 88 -13.48 -15.32 9.71
CA PRO A 88 -13.63 -16.76 9.59
C PRO A 88 -14.09 -17.27 8.22
N GLN A 89 -14.73 -16.40 7.41
CA GLN A 89 -15.16 -16.71 6.04
C GLN A 89 -14.05 -16.45 5.00
N GLY A 90 -12.82 -16.11 5.45
CA GLY A 90 -11.67 -15.87 4.59
C GLY A 90 -11.66 -14.51 3.88
N HIS A 91 -12.55 -13.60 4.22
CA HIS A 91 -12.55 -12.25 3.64
C HIS A 91 -11.52 -11.36 4.31
N ILE A 92 -10.94 -10.47 3.53
CA ILE A 92 -9.87 -9.56 3.97
C ILE A 92 -10.46 -8.43 4.83
N LEU A 93 -10.11 -8.39 6.11
CA LEU A 93 -10.47 -7.30 7.01
C LEU A 93 -9.45 -6.16 6.97
N ALA A 94 -8.16 -6.50 6.92
CA ALA A 94 -7.06 -5.53 6.88
C ALA A 94 -5.84 -6.10 6.14
N GLU A 95 -5.08 -5.21 5.53
CA GLU A 95 -3.69 -5.42 5.14
C GLU A 95 -2.80 -4.82 6.23
N ILE A 96 -1.81 -5.58 6.68
CA ILE A 96 -0.94 -5.21 7.80
C ILE A 96 0.51 -5.49 7.45
N GLU A 97 1.34 -4.47 7.50
CA GLU A 97 2.80 -4.62 7.53
C GLU A 97 3.24 -4.78 8.98
N THR A 98 3.90 -5.86 9.33
CA THR A 98 4.41 -6.13 10.68
C THR A 98 5.92 -6.04 10.68
N TYR A 99 6.48 -5.14 11.49
CA TYR A 99 7.91 -4.95 11.69
C TYR A 99 8.32 -5.51 13.04
N ALA A 100 9.37 -6.35 13.07
CA ALA A 100 9.93 -6.89 14.31
C ALA A 100 11.03 -5.99 14.82
N PHE A 101 10.86 -5.46 16.04
CA PHE A 101 11.90 -4.77 16.79
C PHE A 101 12.24 -5.59 18.04
N GLU A 102 13.37 -5.28 18.68
CA GLU A 102 13.84 -6.01 19.82
C GLU A 102 12.81 -6.08 20.96
N ASP A 103 12.16 -4.97 21.25
CA ASP A 103 11.22 -4.80 22.37
C ASP A 103 9.75 -4.98 21.99
N ARG A 104 9.40 -4.88 20.70
CA ARG A 104 8.00 -4.87 20.23
C ARG A 104 7.85 -5.36 18.79
N LEU A 105 6.61 -5.66 18.41
CA LEU A 105 6.18 -5.72 17.01
C LEU A 105 5.39 -4.46 16.70
N LEU A 106 5.67 -3.81 15.57
CA LEU A 106 4.92 -2.66 15.07
C LEU A 106 4.08 -3.09 13.87
N CYS A 107 2.76 -3.03 14.00
CA CYS A 107 1.81 -3.27 12.92
C CYS A 107 1.42 -1.93 12.29
N VAL A 108 1.63 -1.80 11.00
CA VAL A 108 1.27 -0.63 10.21
C VAL A 108 0.13 -0.99 9.27
N SER A 109 -0.95 -0.21 9.30
CA SER A 109 -2.13 -0.42 8.47
C SER A 109 -2.71 0.94 8.05
N TYR A 110 -4.01 0.99 7.77
CA TYR A 110 -4.69 2.18 7.25
C TYR A 110 -5.48 2.89 8.34
N ALA A 111 -5.33 4.20 8.43
CA ALA A 111 -6.00 5.02 9.44
C ALA A 111 -7.54 4.99 9.34
N THR A 112 -8.08 4.73 8.15
CA THR A 112 -9.53 4.59 7.91
C THR A 112 -10.17 3.43 8.68
N ILE A 113 -9.42 2.38 8.93
CA ILE A 113 -9.90 1.20 9.66
C ILE A 113 -9.31 1.08 11.07
N ARG A 114 -8.52 2.09 11.53
CA ARG A 114 -7.76 2.04 12.78
C ARG A 114 -8.59 1.56 13.98
N GLN A 115 -9.73 2.22 14.23
CA GLN A 115 -10.57 1.88 15.38
C GLN A 115 -11.10 0.44 15.29
N ARG A 116 -11.62 0.05 14.13
CA ARG A 116 -12.12 -1.32 13.90
C ARG A 116 -10.98 -2.35 13.98
N LEU A 117 -9.79 -1.99 13.49
CA LEU A 117 -8.63 -2.86 13.57
C LEU A 117 -8.23 -3.13 15.02
N ILE A 118 -8.21 -2.10 15.88
CA ILE A 118 -7.97 -2.25 17.32
C ILE A 118 -9.00 -3.21 17.93
N GLU A 119 -10.29 -2.97 17.69
CA GLU A 119 -11.39 -3.81 18.20
C GLU A 119 -11.26 -5.27 17.74
N TRP A 120 -10.93 -5.51 16.47
CA TRP A 120 -10.72 -6.86 15.95
C TRP A 120 -9.52 -7.55 16.61
N LEU A 121 -8.41 -6.83 16.79
CA LEU A 121 -7.21 -7.37 17.40
C LEU A 121 -7.42 -7.62 18.90
N GLU A 122 -7.96 -6.68 19.65
CA GLU A 122 -8.22 -6.84 21.10
C GLU A 122 -9.16 -8.02 21.40
N LYS A 123 -10.13 -8.28 20.53
CA LYS A 123 -11.08 -9.39 20.70
C LYS A 123 -10.40 -10.76 20.87
N TYR A 124 -9.21 -10.95 20.31
CA TYR A 124 -8.47 -12.21 20.39
C TYR A 124 -7.42 -12.23 21.51
N ILE A 125 -7.22 -11.14 22.25
CA ILE A 125 -6.36 -11.10 23.43
C ILE A 125 -7.19 -11.59 24.63
N ILE A 126 -7.14 -12.91 24.93
CA ILE A 126 -7.94 -13.50 26.00
C ILE A 126 -7.05 -13.95 27.15
N MET A 127 -6.03 -14.76 26.88
CA MET A 127 -5.12 -15.34 27.86
C MET A 127 -3.66 -15.05 27.56
N ASP A 128 -3.40 -14.30 26.47
CA ASP A 128 -2.07 -13.92 26.05
C ASP A 128 -1.57 -12.73 26.85
N ASP A 129 -0.32 -12.79 27.30
CA ASP A 129 0.38 -11.64 27.90
C ASP A 129 0.88 -10.72 26.76
N VAL A 130 -0.08 -9.92 26.25
CA VAL A 130 0.11 -9.00 25.14
C VAL A 130 -0.55 -7.66 25.45
N THR A 131 0.19 -6.59 25.26
CA THR A 131 -0.34 -5.23 25.32
C THR A 131 -0.33 -4.61 23.92
N LEU A 132 -1.50 -4.19 23.45
CA LEU A 132 -1.68 -3.38 22.24
C LEU A 132 -1.71 -1.91 22.63
N ALA A 133 -0.93 -1.09 21.92
CA ALA A 133 -0.98 0.36 22.07
C ALA A 133 -1.10 1.04 20.70
N ASP A 134 -1.98 2.05 20.63
CA ASP A 134 -2.14 2.90 19.46
C ASP A 134 -1.10 4.03 19.47
N GLU A 135 -0.11 3.94 18.62
CA GLU A 135 0.96 4.92 18.46
C GLU A 135 0.72 5.90 17.29
N THR A 136 -0.42 5.80 16.62
CA THR A 136 -0.74 6.61 15.42
C THR A 136 -0.55 8.12 15.63
N PRO A 137 -0.93 8.73 16.78
CA PRO A 137 -0.71 10.16 16.98
C PRO A 137 0.75 10.58 17.12
N ARG A 138 1.65 9.61 17.38
CA ARG A 138 3.07 9.85 17.67
C ARG A 138 3.98 9.69 16.46
N HIS A 139 3.49 9.12 15.38
CA HIS A 139 4.30 8.75 14.21
C HIS A 139 3.81 9.39 12.94
N GLY A 140 4.75 9.58 12.01
CA GLY A 140 4.47 9.95 10.63
C GLY A 140 5.41 9.24 9.67
N THR A 141 4.96 9.12 8.43
CA THR A 141 5.73 8.46 7.36
C THR A 141 5.78 9.33 6.12
N LEU A 142 6.98 9.46 5.57
CA LEU A 142 7.25 10.01 4.24
C LEU A 142 7.89 8.92 3.39
N ALA A 143 7.75 9.03 2.07
CA ALA A 143 8.44 8.13 1.15
C ALA A 143 9.20 8.89 0.06
N LEU A 144 10.34 8.33 -0.34
CA LEU A 144 11.01 8.65 -1.60
C LEU A 144 10.88 7.45 -2.52
N GLU A 145 10.30 7.64 -3.70
CA GLU A 145 10.11 6.59 -4.71
C GLU A 145 10.59 7.08 -6.08
N GLY A 146 11.35 6.27 -6.80
CA GLY A 146 11.82 6.60 -8.14
C GLY A 146 13.25 6.13 -8.41
N PRO A 147 13.75 6.29 -9.64
CA PRO A 147 15.09 5.82 -10.04
C PRO A 147 16.24 6.38 -9.20
N LYS A 148 16.11 7.61 -8.71
CA LYS A 148 17.14 8.27 -7.88
C LYS A 148 16.91 8.11 -6.37
N ALA A 149 15.85 7.42 -5.93
CA ALA A 149 15.55 7.29 -4.51
C ALA A 149 16.71 6.72 -3.70
N ALA A 150 17.32 5.61 -4.16
CA ALA A 150 18.41 4.97 -3.43
C ALA A 150 19.63 5.89 -3.24
N SER A 151 20.01 6.66 -4.27
CA SER A 151 21.15 7.59 -4.17
C SER A 151 20.85 8.75 -3.21
N ILE A 152 19.64 9.27 -3.22
CA ILE A 152 19.23 10.36 -2.32
C ILE A 152 19.16 9.85 -0.87
N VAL A 153 18.60 8.65 -0.64
CA VAL A 153 18.58 8.04 0.70
C VAL A 153 20.01 7.93 1.25
N LYS A 154 20.95 7.44 0.43
CA LYS A 154 22.35 7.33 0.82
C LYS A 154 22.98 8.70 1.13
N GLU A 155 22.69 9.72 0.34
CA GLU A 155 23.17 11.08 0.54
C GLU A 155 22.66 11.69 1.85
N VAL A 156 21.37 11.61 2.13
CA VAL A 156 20.75 12.31 3.27
C VAL A 156 20.88 11.57 4.61
N SER A 157 21.10 10.25 4.58
CA SER A 157 21.10 9.41 5.79
C SER A 157 22.31 8.49 5.94
N GLY A 158 23.13 8.34 4.90
CA GLY A 158 24.22 7.34 4.87
C GLY A 158 23.74 5.90 4.63
N ALA A 159 22.43 5.63 4.63
CA ALA A 159 21.89 4.29 4.44
C ALA A 159 21.96 3.85 2.97
N ASP A 160 22.57 2.68 2.72
CA ASP A 160 22.66 2.12 1.37
C ASP A 160 21.58 1.05 1.17
N LEU A 161 20.53 1.40 0.43
CA LEU A 161 19.39 0.50 0.16
C LEU A 161 19.77 -0.78 -0.59
N ALA A 162 20.95 -0.86 -1.19
CA ALA A 162 21.45 -2.09 -1.80
C ALA A 162 21.68 -3.21 -0.77
N ASN A 163 21.98 -2.82 0.48
CA ASN A 163 22.21 -3.72 1.60
C ASN A 163 20.94 -4.04 2.40
N PHE A 164 19.78 -3.53 1.99
CA PHE A 164 18.51 -3.72 2.66
C PHE A 164 17.68 -4.77 1.91
N ASP A 165 17.09 -5.70 2.64
CA ASP A 165 16.02 -6.53 2.12
C ASP A 165 14.71 -5.73 2.02
N GLU A 166 13.80 -6.15 1.15
CA GLU A 166 12.47 -5.54 1.08
C GLU A 166 11.77 -5.62 2.43
N LEU A 167 11.18 -4.52 2.89
CA LEU A 167 10.59 -4.36 4.22
C LEU A 167 11.60 -4.44 5.39
N SER A 168 12.92 -4.50 5.16
CA SER A 168 13.82 -4.28 6.29
C SER A 168 13.80 -2.81 6.73
N SER A 169 13.86 -2.58 8.05
CA SER A 169 13.63 -1.26 8.67
C SER A 169 14.72 -0.98 9.70
N HIS A 170 15.68 -0.14 9.36
CA HIS A 170 16.84 0.15 10.19
C HIS A 170 16.76 1.52 10.85
N GLY A 171 17.22 1.61 12.11
CA GLY A 171 17.36 2.87 12.80
C GLY A 171 18.46 3.73 12.18
N GLY A 172 18.20 5.04 12.06
CA GLY A 172 19.13 6.00 11.48
C GLY A 172 18.68 7.43 11.72
N ALA A 173 19.23 8.35 10.95
CA ALA A 173 18.82 9.75 10.97
C ALA A 173 18.94 10.36 9.57
N VAL A 174 18.10 11.34 9.28
CA VAL A 174 18.24 12.25 8.14
C VAL A 174 18.69 13.60 8.69
N GLY A 175 19.95 13.96 8.45
CA GLY A 175 20.59 15.05 9.16
C GLY A 175 20.56 14.79 10.68
N SER A 176 19.92 15.69 11.46
CA SER A 176 19.74 15.54 12.91
C SER A 176 18.39 14.87 13.31
N ILE A 177 17.60 14.41 12.36
CA ILE A 177 16.24 13.92 12.59
C ILE A 177 16.27 12.41 12.74
N PRO A 178 16.06 11.86 13.95
CA PRO A 178 15.97 10.41 14.13
C PRO A 178 14.81 9.83 13.33
N CYS A 179 15.06 8.77 12.60
CA CYS A 179 14.04 8.04 11.84
C CYS A 179 14.39 6.57 11.69
N ARG A 180 13.42 5.77 11.32
CA ARG A 180 13.68 4.45 10.77
C ARG A 180 13.55 4.54 9.26
N ILE A 181 14.48 3.91 8.56
CA ILE A 181 14.53 3.87 7.10
C ILE A 181 14.17 2.45 6.69
N THR A 182 13.07 2.34 5.94
CA THR A 182 12.55 1.05 5.47
C THR A 182 12.65 1.00 3.96
N LYS A 183 13.28 -0.04 3.42
CA LYS A 183 13.24 -0.29 1.98
C LYS A 183 11.83 -0.69 1.57
N ARG A 184 11.26 0.04 0.66
CA ARG A 184 9.93 -0.20 0.14
C ARG A 184 9.91 0.08 -1.36
N SER A 185 9.71 -0.97 -2.15
CA SER A 185 9.81 -0.90 -3.62
C SER A 185 8.46 -1.24 -4.27
N PRO A 186 7.43 -0.37 -4.14
CA PRO A 186 6.10 -0.64 -4.65
C PRO A 186 6.13 -0.86 -6.16
N GLY A 187 5.58 -1.99 -6.62
CA GLY A 187 5.59 -2.36 -8.04
C GLY A 187 6.99 -2.51 -8.65
N GLY A 188 8.04 -2.74 -7.82
CA GLY A 188 9.43 -2.88 -8.25
C GLY A 188 10.17 -1.56 -8.46
N VAL A 189 9.56 -0.43 -8.16
CA VAL A 189 10.23 0.89 -8.21
C VAL A 189 11.05 1.08 -6.94
N SER A 190 12.32 1.46 -7.10
CA SER A 190 13.21 1.75 -5.96
C SER A 190 12.61 2.81 -5.05
N GLY A 191 12.62 2.55 -3.74
CA GLY A 191 12.07 3.48 -2.78
C GLY A 191 12.44 3.16 -1.34
N ALA A 192 12.21 4.14 -0.49
CA ALA A 192 12.32 4.01 0.96
C ALA A 192 11.23 4.82 1.66
N GLU A 193 10.81 4.31 2.80
CA GLU A 193 9.92 5.01 3.72
C GLU A 193 10.70 5.41 4.97
N PHE A 194 10.37 6.59 5.48
CA PHE A 194 11.00 7.19 6.65
C PHE A 194 9.94 7.33 7.74
N PHE A 195 10.05 6.53 8.79
CA PHE A 195 9.22 6.63 9.98
C PHE A 195 9.90 7.56 10.98
N THR A 196 9.20 8.58 11.41
CA THR A 196 9.71 9.53 12.41
C THR A 196 8.64 9.91 13.42
N ALA A 197 9.05 10.54 14.53
CA ALA A 197 8.11 11.13 15.46
C ALA A 197 7.32 12.27 14.78
N SER A 198 6.02 12.37 15.10
CA SER A 198 5.12 13.31 14.42
C SER A 198 5.57 14.77 14.54
N GLU A 199 6.19 15.15 15.66
CA GLU A 199 6.74 16.50 15.89
C GLU A 199 7.96 16.84 15.02
N ARG A 200 8.65 15.84 14.46
CA ARG A 200 9.79 16.01 13.57
C ARG A 200 9.43 15.89 12.08
N LEU A 201 8.17 15.55 11.80
CA LEU A 201 7.72 15.23 10.44
C LEU A 201 7.85 16.41 9.47
N ALA A 202 7.54 17.63 9.94
CA ALA A 202 7.64 18.85 9.14
C ALA A 202 9.10 19.16 8.74
N GLU A 203 10.02 18.96 9.67
CA GLU A 203 11.45 19.15 9.43
C GLU A 203 11.99 18.10 8.46
N LEU A 204 11.60 16.83 8.66
CA LEU A 204 11.95 15.73 7.74
C LEU A 204 11.42 15.99 6.33
N TRP A 205 10.17 16.46 6.21
CA TRP A 205 9.59 16.83 4.91
C TRP A 205 10.46 17.85 4.19
N GLN A 206 10.90 18.91 4.89
CA GLN A 206 11.70 19.97 4.27
C GLN A 206 13.05 19.45 3.78
N VAL A 207 13.76 18.66 4.59
CA VAL A 207 15.07 18.10 4.20
C VAL A 207 14.94 17.18 2.99
N LEU A 208 13.93 16.29 2.99
CA LEU A 208 13.71 15.38 1.87
C LEU A 208 13.23 16.13 0.60
N LEU A 209 12.45 17.20 0.76
CA LEU A 209 12.00 18.04 -0.33
C LEU A 209 13.17 18.75 -1.03
N ASP A 210 14.07 19.32 -0.24
CA ASP A 210 15.25 20.03 -0.76
C ASP A 210 16.17 19.05 -1.50
N ALA A 211 16.40 17.87 -0.95
CA ALA A 211 17.17 16.82 -1.61
C ALA A 211 16.49 16.33 -2.90
N ALA A 212 15.17 16.08 -2.87
CA ALA A 212 14.45 15.66 -4.07
C ALA A 212 14.54 16.70 -5.19
N ARG A 213 14.35 17.99 -4.85
CA ARG A 213 14.45 19.11 -5.80
C ARG A 213 15.85 19.28 -6.38
N TRP A 214 16.88 19.11 -5.57
CA TRP A 214 18.28 19.16 -6.02
C TRP A 214 18.56 18.12 -7.11
N HIS A 215 17.92 16.96 -7.00
CA HIS A 215 18.04 15.88 -7.99
C HIS A 215 17.03 15.95 -9.15
N GLY A 216 16.26 17.05 -9.26
CA GLY A 216 15.29 17.29 -10.32
C GLY A 216 13.94 16.61 -10.10
N GLY A 217 13.68 16.10 -8.91
CA GLY A 217 12.39 15.57 -8.47
C GLY A 217 11.59 16.56 -7.63
N GLY A 218 10.65 16.06 -6.85
CA GLY A 218 9.84 16.91 -5.97
C GLY A 218 8.66 16.17 -5.33
N PRO A 219 7.77 16.90 -4.68
CA PRO A 219 6.58 16.34 -4.09
C PRO A 219 5.60 15.94 -5.19
N ILE A 220 4.89 14.83 -5.00
CA ILE A 220 3.78 14.43 -5.87
C ILE A 220 2.51 14.21 -5.08
N GLY A 221 1.38 14.50 -5.70
CA GLY A 221 0.07 14.18 -5.18
C GLY A 221 -0.44 12.81 -5.59
N TYR A 222 -1.56 12.45 -4.98
CA TYR A 222 -2.14 11.12 -5.15
C TYR A 222 -2.75 10.88 -6.53
N THR A 223 -3.06 11.93 -7.30
CA THR A 223 -3.49 11.77 -8.70
C THR A 223 -2.36 11.16 -9.54
N ALA A 224 -1.14 11.71 -9.46
CA ALA A 224 0.02 11.14 -10.13
C ALA A 224 0.41 9.76 -9.58
N LEU A 225 0.42 9.62 -8.24
CA LEU A 225 0.75 8.36 -7.57
C LEU A 225 -0.24 7.23 -7.94
N ASN A 226 -1.55 7.53 -8.06
CA ASN A 226 -2.54 6.55 -8.50
C ASN A 226 -2.29 6.11 -9.96
N GLY A 227 -1.90 7.01 -10.83
CA GLY A 227 -1.47 6.66 -12.20
C GLY A 227 -0.24 5.74 -12.20
N LEU A 228 0.78 6.07 -11.41
CA LEU A 228 2.02 5.30 -11.29
C LEU A 228 1.75 3.86 -10.81
N ARG A 229 1.00 3.71 -9.71
CA ARG A 229 0.70 2.39 -9.16
C ARG A 229 -0.14 1.52 -10.10
N LEU A 230 -1.10 2.12 -10.85
CA LEU A 230 -1.88 1.41 -11.85
C LEU A 230 -1.03 0.95 -13.03
N ALA A 231 -0.08 1.77 -13.46
CA ALA A 231 0.89 1.39 -14.49
C ALA A 231 1.78 0.22 -14.04
N GLN A 232 2.08 0.13 -12.75
CA GLN A 232 2.86 -0.96 -12.13
C GLN A 232 2.01 -2.19 -11.77
N GLY A 233 0.68 -2.06 -11.75
CA GLY A 233 -0.23 -3.12 -11.30
C GLY A 233 -0.29 -3.30 -9.79
N ALA A 234 0.15 -2.32 -9.00
CA ALA A 234 0.14 -2.36 -7.54
C ALA A 234 -1.26 -2.04 -6.99
N PRO A 235 -1.94 -2.99 -6.34
CA PRO A 235 -3.26 -2.74 -5.76
C PRO A 235 -3.17 -1.98 -4.44
N TRP A 236 -4.21 -1.23 -4.12
CA TRP A 236 -4.36 -0.55 -2.85
C TRP A 236 -5.52 -1.12 -2.04
N PHE A 237 -5.29 -1.39 -0.77
CA PHE A 237 -6.33 -1.74 0.18
C PHE A 237 -7.37 -0.60 0.29
N GLY A 238 -8.66 -0.97 0.36
CA GLY A 238 -9.76 -0.02 0.39
C GLY A 238 -10.18 0.53 -0.97
N TYR A 239 -9.36 0.34 -2.01
CA TYR A 239 -9.67 0.71 -3.41
C TYR A 239 -9.84 -0.52 -4.30
N ASP A 240 -8.84 -1.40 -4.33
CA ASP A 240 -8.84 -2.55 -5.24
C ASP A 240 -9.15 -3.86 -4.53
N PHE A 241 -9.02 -3.91 -3.22
CA PHE A 241 -9.39 -5.06 -2.40
C PHE A 241 -9.74 -4.64 -0.96
N GLY A 242 -10.46 -5.51 -0.26
CA GLY A 242 -10.91 -5.28 1.11
C GLY A 242 -11.95 -6.34 1.52
N GLU A 243 -12.93 -5.95 2.35
CA GLU A 243 -13.86 -6.86 3.02
C GLU A 243 -14.77 -7.69 2.09
N LYS A 244 -14.87 -7.32 0.80
CA LYS A 244 -15.66 -8.03 -0.20
C LYS A 244 -14.89 -9.12 -0.93
N GLN A 245 -13.59 -9.27 -0.66
CA GLN A 245 -12.70 -10.17 -1.38
C GLN A 245 -12.02 -11.18 -0.45
N ILE A 246 -11.71 -12.33 -1.00
CA ILE A 246 -10.76 -13.28 -0.44
C ILE A 246 -9.37 -13.08 -1.08
N PRO A 247 -8.26 -13.49 -0.44
CA PRO A 247 -6.90 -13.22 -0.92
C PRO A 247 -6.65 -13.67 -2.36
N HIS A 248 -7.15 -14.83 -2.75
CA HIS A 248 -6.96 -15.40 -4.09
C HIS A 248 -7.70 -14.61 -5.18
N GLU A 249 -8.90 -14.06 -4.88
CA GLU A 249 -9.57 -13.15 -5.82
C GLU A 249 -8.75 -11.87 -6.03
N ALA A 250 -8.14 -11.37 -4.95
CA ALA A 250 -7.32 -10.16 -4.98
C ALA A 250 -5.91 -10.37 -5.54
N GLY A 251 -5.49 -11.62 -5.78
CA GLY A 251 -4.15 -11.95 -6.29
C GLY A 251 -3.04 -11.69 -5.26
N LEU A 252 -3.32 -11.90 -3.96
CA LEU A 252 -2.42 -11.62 -2.85
C LEU A 252 -1.84 -12.89 -2.19
N GLN A 253 -2.21 -14.06 -2.67
CA GLN A 253 -1.88 -15.35 -2.06
C GLN A 253 -0.36 -15.62 -1.98
N ASP A 254 0.42 -15.11 -2.92
CA ASP A 254 1.86 -15.39 -3.00
C ASP A 254 2.71 -14.44 -2.16
N SER A 255 2.19 -13.25 -1.88
CA SER A 255 2.91 -12.19 -1.17
C SER A 255 2.48 -12.00 0.29
N HIS A 256 1.22 -12.31 0.61
CA HIS A 256 0.63 -12.00 1.91
C HIS A 256 0.34 -13.24 2.77
N ILE A 257 0.55 -14.45 2.25
CA ILE A 257 0.18 -15.70 2.94
C ILE A 257 1.36 -16.65 3.01
N SER A 258 1.64 -17.15 4.22
CA SER A 258 2.53 -18.29 4.40
C SER A 258 1.70 -19.58 4.46
N TYR A 259 2.01 -20.51 3.57
CA TYR A 259 1.38 -21.82 3.53
C TYR A 259 2.11 -22.89 4.37
N THR A 260 3.20 -22.52 5.01
CA THR A 260 4.04 -23.40 5.84
C THR A 260 3.94 -23.13 7.34
N LYS A 261 3.29 -22.03 7.71
CA LYS A 261 3.07 -21.68 9.11
C LYS A 261 1.89 -22.46 9.73
N GLY A 262 1.73 -22.37 11.06
CA GLY A 262 0.59 -22.91 11.79
C GLY A 262 -0.74 -22.20 11.46
N CYS A 263 -1.80 -22.65 12.13
CA CYS A 263 -3.18 -22.17 11.89
C CYS A 263 -3.33 -20.66 12.14
N TYR A 264 -4.23 -20.05 11.38
CA TYR A 264 -4.68 -18.67 11.55
C TYR A 264 -6.17 -18.51 11.18
N THR A 265 -6.78 -17.40 11.58
CA THR A 265 -8.21 -17.14 11.30
C THR A 265 -8.49 -17.10 9.80
N GLY A 266 -9.51 -17.85 9.34
CA GLY A 266 -9.90 -17.91 7.93
C GLY A 266 -9.08 -18.87 7.06
N GLN A 267 -8.08 -19.57 7.62
CA GLN A 267 -7.20 -20.49 6.88
C GLN A 267 -7.96 -21.58 6.12
N GLU A 268 -9.03 -22.13 6.69
CA GLU A 268 -9.79 -23.21 6.03
C GLU A 268 -10.28 -22.82 4.64
N ILE A 269 -10.79 -21.61 4.49
CA ILE A 269 -11.26 -21.09 3.19
C ILE A 269 -10.08 -20.87 2.24
N VAL A 270 -8.97 -20.30 2.74
CA VAL A 270 -7.74 -20.08 1.96
C VAL A 270 -7.21 -21.40 1.40
N GLU A 271 -7.09 -22.43 2.24
CA GLU A 271 -6.60 -23.76 1.83
C GLU A 271 -7.59 -24.48 0.89
N ARG A 272 -8.90 -24.32 1.10
CA ARG A 272 -9.92 -24.87 0.20
C ARG A 272 -9.81 -24.27 -1.20
N VAL A 273 -9.63 -22.96 -1.30
CA VAL A 273 -9.44 -22.28 -2.59
C VAL A 273 -8.13 -22.71 -3.24
N ARG A 274 -7.04 -22.77 -2.47
CA ARG A 274 -5.73 -23.25 -2.95
C ARG A 274 -5.81 -24.67 -3.53
N SER A 275 -6.44 -25.61 -2.81
CA SER A 275 -6.55 -27.01 -3.23
C SER A 275 -7.44 -27.21 -4.44
N ARG A 276 -8.51 -26.41 -4.58
CA ARG A 276 -9.43 -26.47 -5.71
C ARG A 276 -8.93 -25.68 -6.94
N GLY A 277 -7.97 -24.77 -6.73
CA GLY A 277 -7.30 -23.99 -7.77
C GLY A 277 -8.17 -23.01 -8.53
N GLN A 278 -9.37 -22.65 -8.02
CA GLN A 278 -10.32 -21.85 -8.79
C GLN A 278 -11.05 -20.83 -7.92
N VAL A 279 -11.04 -19.58 -8.40
CA VAL A 279 -11.91 -18.49 -7.97
C VAL A 279 -12.91 -18.18 -9.07
N ASN A 280 -14.09 -17.67 -8.73
CA ASN A 280 -15.12 -17.30 -9.71
C ASN A 280 -14.81 -15.98 -10.42
N ARG A 281 -14.00 -15.15 -9.80
CA ARG A 281 -13.53 -13.85 -10.30
C ARG A 281 -12.13 -13.57 -9.79
N GLN A 282 -11.39 -12.75 -10.50
CA GLN A 282 -10.05 -12.34 -10.09
C GLN A 282 -9.81 -10.88 -10.46
N ARG A 283 -9.00 -10.19 -9.67
CA ARG A 283 -8.51 -8.86 -10.00
C ARG A 283 -7.55 -8.94 -11.18
N VAL A 284 -7.81 -8.14 -12.20
CA VAL A 284 -6.98 -8.01 -13.41
C VAL A 284 -6.63 -6.56 -13.66
N ARG A 285 -5.59 -6.35 -14.46
CA ARG A 285 -5.22 -5.03 -14.98
C ARG A 285 -5.92 -4.80 -16.31
N LEU A 286 -6.34 -3.56 -16.55
CA LEU A 286 -7.07 -3.17 -17.76
C LEU A 286 -6.44 -1.93 -18.40
N ALA A 287 -6.43 -1.92 -19.74
CA ALA A 287 -6.24 -0.72 -20.54
C ALA A 287 -7.57 -0.35 -21.19
N PHE A 288 -8.00 0.87 -20.99
CA PHE A 288 -9.27 1.39 -21.52
C PHE A 288 -9.02 2.19 -22.78
N SER A 289 -9.91 2.03 -23.77
CA SER A 289 -9.96 2.85 -24.98
C SER A 289 -10.70 4.17 -24.73
N GLY A 290 -10.41 5.19 -25.56
CA GLY A 290 -11.06 6.50 -25.47
C GLY A 290 -10.42 7.41 -24.41
N ASP A 291 -11.12 8.53 -24.12
CA ASP A 291 -10.62 9.62 -23.27
C ASP A 291 -11.34 9.74 -21.93
N VAL A 292 -12.36 8.93 -21.69
CA VAL A 292 -13.16 8.96 -20.46
C VAL A 292 -12.57 7.95 -19.48
N VAL A 293 -12.25 8.40 -18.26
CA VAL A 293 -11.81 7.53 -17.17
C VAL A 293 -13.03 6.88 -16.55
N PRO A 294 -13.10 5.52 -16.50
CA PRO A 294 -14.20 4.84 -15.84
C PRO A 294 -14.24 5.12 -14.34
N GLU A 295 -15.44 5.30 -13.81
CA GLU A 295 -15.66 5.42 -12.37
C GLU A 295 -15.60 4.05 -11.69
N GLU A 296 -15.37 4.05 -10.37
CA GLU A 296 -15.52 2.87 -9.53
C GLU A 296 -16.93 2.28 -9.68
N GLY A 297 -17.03 0.96 -9.78
CA GLY A 297 -18.31 0.26 -9.98
C GLY A 297 -18.78 0.19 -11.43
N THR A 298 -18.07 0.79 -12.39
CA THR A 298 -18.40 0.66 -13.81
C THR A 298 -18.46 -0.80 -14.21
N LEU A 299 -19.59 -1.21 -14.80
CA LEU A 299 -19.80 -2.57 -15.30
C LEU A 299 -19.05 -2.81 -16.61
N LEU A 300 -18.42 -3.96 -16.68
CA LEU A 300 -17.78 -4.50 -17.88
C LEU A 300 -18.60 -5.67 -18.39
N THR A 301 -18.81 -5.74 -19.69
CA THR A 301 -19.58 -6.82 -20.32
C THR A 301 -18.76 -7.58 -21.35
N LEU A 302 -19.03 -8.87 -21.48
CA LEU A 302 -18.52 -9.75 -22.53
C LEU A 302 -19.74 -10.39 -23.22
N ASP A 303 -19.88 -10.20 -24.52
CA ASP A 303 -21.01 -10.71 -25.32
C ASP A 303 -22.38 -10.35 -24.71
N GLY A 304 -22.51 -9.13 -24.19
CA GLY A 304 -23.75 -8.62 -23.58
C GLY A 304 -24.05 -9.14 -22.17
N LYS A 305 -23.18 -9.98 -21.58
CA LYS A 305 -23.30 -10.48 -20.20
C LYS A 305 -22.31 -9.76 -19.30
N GLU A 306 -22.64 -9.69 -18.00
CA GLU A 306 -21.75 -9.14 -16.99
C GLU A 306 -20.44 -9.93 -16.93
N GLY A 307 -19.34 -9.30 -17.30
CA GLY A 307 -17.97 -9.84 -17.32
C GLY A 307 -17.12 -9.38 -16.16
N GLY A 308 -17.41 -8.22 -15.57
CA GLY A 308 -16.62 -7.69 -14.46
C GLY A 308 -17.06 -6.31 -13.97
N VAL A 309 -16.33 -5.82 -12.96
CA VAL A 309 -16.58 -4.51 -12.32
C VAL A 309 -15.26 -3.80 -12.08
N VAL A 310 -15.16 -2.55 -12.53
CA VAL A 310 -13.99 -1.70 -12.31
C VAL A 310 -13.86 -1.34 -10.83
N THR A 311 -12.68 -1.51 -10.26
CA THR A 311 -12.36 -1.04 -8.90
C THR A 311 -11.80 0.38 -8.93
N ARG A 312 -10.82 0.62 -9.77
CA ARG A 312 -10.21 1.94 -9.96
C ARG A 312 -9.65 2.07 -11.35
N ALA A 313 -9.74 3.28 -11.91
CA ALA A 313 -9.05 3.66 -13.14
C ALA A 313 -8.46 5.04 -12.98
N ALA A 314 -7.43 5.34 -13.77
CA ALA A 314 -6.83 6.67 -13.85
C ALA A 314 -6.16 6.87 -15.20
N ARG A 315 -6.00 8.14 -15.56
CA ARG A 315 -5.12 8.54 -16.64
C ARG A 315 -3.66 8.38 -16.22
N THR A 316 -2.86 7.81 -17.08
CA THR A 316 -1.39 7.78 -16.97
C THR A 316 -0.81 8.67 -18.07
N TRP A 317 0.43 9.07 -17.90
CA TRP A 317 1.10 9.95 -18.85
C TRP A 317 2.41 9.30 -19.27
N ASP A 318 2.80 9.52 -20.50
CA ASP A 318 4.02 9.01 -21.11
C ASP A 318 4.12 7.45 -21.18
N PRO A 319 3.43 6.82 -22.13
CA PRO A 319 2.42 7.42 -23.01
C PRO A 319 1.08 7.66 -22.29
N THR A 320 0.30 8.62 -22.78
CA THR A 320 -1.03 8.86 -22.23
C THR A 320 -1.94 7.67 -22.50
N ARG A 321 -2.45 7.08 -21.41
CA ARG A 321 -3.37 5.93 -21.42
C ARG A 321 -4.35 6.05 -20.26
N ILE A 322 -5.42 5.29 -20.32
CA ILE A 322 -6.28 5.06 -19.18
C ILE A 322 -6.05 3.61 -18.76
N LEU A 323 -5.53 3.44 -17.57
CA LEU A 323 -5.28 2.14 -16.95
C LEU A 323 -6.17 1.97 -15.74
N GLY A 324 -6.49 0.73 -15.40
CA GLY A 324 -7.28 0.45 -14.22
C GLY A 324 -7.16 -1.00 -13.76
N MET A 325 -7.93 -1.30 -12.72
CA MET A 325 -8.11 -2.63 -12.19
C MET A 325 -9.60 -2.95 -12.11
N ALA A 326 -9.93 -4.22 -12.26
CA ALA A 326 -11.29 -4.72 -12.15
C ALA A 326 -11.29 -6.14 -11.60
N TYR A 327 -12.39 -6.54 -10.98
CA TYR A 327 -12.69 -7.95 -10.77
C TYR A 327 -13.44 -8.47 -12.00
N VAL A 328 -12.82 -9.42 -12.68
CA VAL A 328 -13.36 -10.03 -13.90
C VAL A 328 -13.73 -11.48 -13.63
N ARG A 329 -14.86 -11.92 -14.16
CA ARG A 329 -15.33 -13.31 -14.04
C ARG A 329 -14.38 -14.25 -14.77
N LYS A 330 -14.28 -15.49 -14.28
CA LYS A 330 -13.36 -16.50 -14.78
C LYS A 330 -13.49 -16.74 -16.30
N GLU A 331 -14.72 -16.71 -16.81
CA GLU A 331 -15.03 -16.91 -18.23
C GLU A 331 -14.44 -15.82 -19.14
N ALA A 332 -14.16 -14.66 -18.56
CA ALA A 332 -13.63 -13.48 -19.25
C ALA A 332 -12.14 -13.19 -18.92
N MET A 333 -11.45 -14.07 -18.18
CA MET A 333 -10.06 -13.84 -17.74
C MET A 333 -8.98 -14.30 -18.74
N THR A 334 -9.31 -14.50 -20.00
CA THR A 334 -8.31 -14.84 -21.01
C THR A 334 -7.44 -13.60 -21.31
N PRO A 335 -6.12 -13.74 -21.44
CA PRO A 335 -5.27 -12.65 -21.92
C PRO A 335 -5.80 -12.07 -23.22
N GLU A 336 -5.75 -10.74 -23.36
CA GLU A 336 -6.26 -9.99 -24.52
C GLU A 336 -7.78 -10.01 -24.69
N THR A 337 -8.56 -10.58 -23.75
CA THR A 337 -10.01 -10.42 -23.78
C THR A 337 -10.37 -8.94 -23.78
N VAL A 338 -11.23 -8.56 -24.73
CA VAL A 338 -11.77 -7.22 -24.86
C VAL A 338 -13.17 -7.19 -24.26
N LEU A 339 -13.29 -6.49 -23.15
CA LEU A 339 -14.57 -6.23 -22.49
C LEU A 339 -15.15 -4.90 -23.01
N GLN A 340 -16.46 -4.76 -22.95
CA GLN A 340 -17.17 -3.55 -23.35
C GLN A 340 -17.66 -2.81 -22.09
N TRP A 341 -17.72 -1.50 -22.17
CA TRP A 341 -18.37 -0.63 -21.21
C TRP A 341 -19.01 0.56 -21.93
N ILE A 342 -19.76 1.41 -21.23
CA ILE A 342 -20.63 2.44 -21.86
C ILE A 342 -19.87 3.42 -22.78
N ASN A 343 -18.59 3.69 -22.52
CA ASN A 343 -17.81 4.68 -23.29
C ASN A 343 -16.66 4.04 -24.11
N GLY A 344 -16.66 2.71 -24.30
CA GLY A 344 -15.64 2.08 -25.11
C GLY A 344 -15.32 0.65 -24.72
N THR A 345 -14.06 0.27 -24.83
CA THR A 345 -13.57 -1.07 -24.54
C THR A 345 -12.51 -1.06 -23.44
N ALA A 346 -12.35 -2.20 -22.78
CA ALA A 346 -11.33 -2.46 -21.79
C ALA A 346 -10.62 -3.78 -22.13
N THR A 347 -9.32 -3.73 -22.34
CA THR A 347 -8.50 -4.91 -22.67
C THR A 347 -7.74 -5.38 -21.43
N ILE A 348 -7.77 -6.68 -21.14
CA ILE A 348 -6.98 -7.27 -20.07
C ILE A 348 -5.50 -7.22 -20.45
N THR A 349 -4.68 -6.60 -19.57
CA THR A 349 -3.23 -6.50 -19.75
C THR A 349 -2.48 -7.41 -18.76
N LYS A 350 -1.27 -7.77 -19.11
CA LYS A 350 -0.38 -8.55 -18.24
C LYS A 350 0.12 -7.75 -17.06
#